data_97ab6f65a5d4a08f7960f560ef4760b5
#
_entry.id   97ab6f65a5d4a08f7960f560ef4760b5
#
_cell.length_a   1.000
_cell.length_b   1.000
_cell.length_c   1.000
_cell.angle_alpha   90.00
_cell.angle_beta   90.00
_cell.angle_gamma   90.00
#
_symmetry.space_group_name_H-M   'P 1'
#
loop_
_entity.id
_entity.type
_entity.pdbx_description
1 polymer ?
#
loop_
_entity_poly.entity_id
_entity_poly.type
_entity_poly.pdbx_seq_one_letter_code
_entity_poly.pdbx_strand_id
1 'polypeptide(L)'
;MSAKISLTRRSFMGSLAAGWAASAAPMWASSKLDVGIGTYSYHNLSMDEMIVQLKALKIGEIEMSRGEFMLMNHPADELFRQAREKLDRAGIRCVSYYSATLKGASDIESAIRFAKILNASNVTGDATSGILEKIDQRLAQENLTFGIHNHYFKGQKFAYESPEDVLNALQGLSATVGATADVGHFASCGHDPVNAVRKLGPRLKLVHLKDIQAVDGEVNVLLGSGISKIAGVMKELRRQEFAGLVAVEYEKDGNVNADMRREVEFARRLA
;
A
#
# COMPACT_ATOMS: atom_id res chain seq x y z
N MET A 1 12.59 71.94 50.53
CA MET A 1 11.67 71.15 51.39
C MET A 1 11.53 69.76 50.81
N SER A 2 12.19 68.79 51.45
CA SER A 2 12.34 67.45 50.95
C SER A 2 11.47 66.51 51.79
N ALA A 3 10.57 65.80 51.19
CA ALA A 3 9.78 64.79 51.86
C ALA A 3 10.32 63.37 51.47
N LYS A 4 10.86 62.68 52.48
CA LYS A 4 11.27 61.27 52.40
C LYS A 4 10.05 60.34 52.52
N ILE A 5 9.87 59.43 51.57
CA ILE A 5 8.91 58.39 51.68
C ILE A 5 9.65 57.07 51.97
N SER A 6 9.29 56.51 53.13
CA SER A 6 9.79 55.22 53.64
C SER A 6 9.07 54.08 52.96
N LEU A 7 9.81 53.11 52.42
CA LEU A 7 9.28 51.86 51.90
C LEU A 7 9.45 50.67 52.90
N THR A 8 8.37 50.23 53.44
CA THR A 8 8.32 49.03 54.28
C THR A 8 8.33 47.74 53.45
N ARG A 9 9.24 46.80 53.78
CA ARG A 9 9.30 45.41 53.23
C ARG A 9 8.14 44.62 53.78
N ARG A 10 7.27 44.14 52.92
CA ARG A 10 6.35 43.06 53.24
C ARG A 10 6.85 41.78 52.56
N SER A 11 7.15 40.81 53.39
CA SER A 11 7.50 39.43 53.04
C SER A 11 6.37 38.77 52.32
N PHE A 12 6.66 38.23 51.13
CA PHE A 12 5.71 37.38 50.39
C PHE A 12 6.18 35.94 50.52
N MET A 13 5.49 35.17 51.37
CA MET A 13 5.63 33.71 51.38
C MET A 13 4.93 33.15 50.15
N GLY A 14 5.72 32.68 49.19
CA GLY A 14 5.22 31.93 48.06
C GLY A 14 5.08 30.46 48.42
N SER A 15 3.85 29.98 48.43
CA SER A 15 3.54 28.54 48.52
C SER A 15 3.96 27.84 47.25
N LEU A 16 4.90 26.89 47.36
CA LEU A 16 5.25 25.96 46.30
C LEU A 16 4.12 24.93 46.15
N ALA A 17 3.22 25.15 45.20
CA ALA A 17 2.32 24.10 44.71
C ALA A 17 3.12 23.20 43.80
N ALA A 18 3.48 21.99 44.28
CA ALA A 18 4.01 20.92 43.46
C ALA A 18 2.91 20.42 42.54
N GLY A 19 2.88 20.96 41.32
CA GLY A 19 2.06 20.40 40.23
C GLY A 19 2.62 19.06 39.81
N TRP A 20 1.90 17.99 40.13
CA TRP A 20 2.11 16.70 39.49
C TRP A 20 1.73 16.84 38.01
N ALA A 21 2.73 16.99 37.16
CA ALA A 21 2.56 16.73 35.75
C ALA A 21 2.31 15.23 35.57
N ALA A 22 1.05 14.84 35.52
CA ALA A 22 0.71 13.54 34.98
C ALA A 22 1.20 13.53 33.53
N SER A 23 2.32 12.85 33.30
CA SER A 23 2.75 12.50 31.95
C SER A 23 1.66 11.61 31.36
N ALA A 24 0.76 12.18 30.55
CA ALA A 24 -0.11 11.39 29.70
C ALA A 24 0.83 10.56 28.83
N ALA A 25 0.92 9.26 29.12
CA ALA A 25 1.50 8.32 28.20
C ALA A 25 0.82 8.54 26.84
N PRO A 26 1.56 8.59 25.73
CA PRO A 26 0.94 8.72 24.44
C PRO A 26 -0.04 7.54 24.30
N MET A 27 -1.33 7.85 24.25
CA MET A 27 -2.31 6.89 23.76
C MET A 27 -1.88 6.59 22.33
N TRP A 28 -1.25 5.43 22.14
CA TRP A 28 -1.05 4.85 20.84
C TRP A 28 -2.46 4.57 20.28
N ALA A 29 -3.03 5.57 19.62
CA ALA A 29 -4.17 5.33 18.78
C ALA A 29 -3.71 4.29 17.77
N SER A 30 -4.19 3.08 17.90
CA SER A 30 -4.01 2.02 16.91
C SER A 30 -4.61 2.59 15.62
N SER A 31 -3.77 3.10 14.73
CA SER A 31 -4.21 3.53 13.42
C SER A 31 -4.75 2.29 12.73
N LYS A 32 -6.05 2.31 12.48
CA LYS A 32 -6.71 1.22 11.76
C LYS A 32 -6.15 1.20 10.35
N LEU A 33 -5.71 0.03 9.89
CA LEU A 33 -5.23 -0.13 8.54
C LEU A 33 -6.39 -0.11 7.54
N ASP A 34 -6.22 0.57 6.41
CA ASP A 34 -7.20 0.56 5.33
C ASP A 34 -7.08 -0.72 4.52
N VAL A 35 -8.10 -1.58 4.64
CA VAL A 35 -8.17 -2.87 3.94
C VAL A 35 -9.01 -2.72 2.68
N GLY A 36 -8.38 -2.93 1.53
CA GLY A 36 -9.03 -2.98 0.23
C GLY A 36 -8.70 -4.23 -0.54
N ILE A 37 -8.82 -4.18 -1.86
CA ILE A 37 -8.62 -5.33 -2.75
C ILE A 37 -7.75 -4.93 -3.94
N GLY A 38 -6.75 -5.79 -4.27
CA GLY A 38 -6.12 -5.85 -5.57
C GLY A 38 -7.08 -6.53 -6.55
N THR A 39 -7.52 -5.81 -7.57
CA THR A 39 -8.62 -6.27 -8.44
C THR A 39 -8.26 -7.46 -9.33
N TYR A 40 -6.99 -7.84 -9.38
CA TYR A 40 -6.58 -9.10 -10.01
C TYR A 40 -7.26 -10.32 -9.37
N SER A 41 -7.59 -10.25 -8.08
CA SER A 41 -8.38 -11.28 -7.38
C SER A 41 -9.71 -11.61 -8.07
N TYR A 42 -10.22 -10.71 -8.90
CA TYR A 42 -11.46 -10.86 -9.66
C TYR A 42 -11.22 -10.88 -11.18
N HIS A 43 -10.05 -11.35 -11.63
CA HIS A 43 -9.67 -11.38 -13.04
C HIS A 43 -10.67 -12.14 -13.93
N ASN A 44 -11.41 -13.10 -13.37
CA ASN A 44 -12.42 -13.90 -14.06
C ASN A 44 -13.83 -13.25 -14.13
N LEU A 45 -14.04 -12.10 -13.48
CA LEU A 45 -15.31 -11.39 -13.47
C LEU A 45 -15.30 -10.21 -14.44
N SER A 46 -16.44 -9.84 -14.97
CA SER A 46 -16.60 -8.52 -15.61
C SER A 46 -16.44 -7.39 -14.58
N MET A 47 -16.19 -6.17 -15.04
CA MET A 47 -16.11 -4.99 -14.17
C MET A 47 -17.39 -4.80 -13.33
N ASP A 48 -18.56 -5.03 -13.90
CA ASP A 48 -19.83 -4.87 -13.20
C ASP A 48 -20.05 -5.94 -12.13
N GLU A 49 -19.72 -7.21 -12.42
CA GLU A 49 -19.78 -8.29 -11.44
C GLU A 49 -18.79 -8.06 -10.30
N MET A 50 -17.58 -7.62 -10.59
CA MET A 50 -16.59 -7.25 -9.58
C MET A 50 -17.14 -6.17 -8.65
N ILE A 51 -17.73 -5.10 -9.20
CA ILE A 51 -18.31 -4.00 -8.40
C ILE A 51 -19.41 -4.52 -7.47
N VAL A 52 -20.25 -5.45 -7.93
CA VAL A 52 -21.26 -6.10 -7.06
C VAL A 52 -20.59 -6.79 -5.87
N GLN A 53 -19.49 -7.51 -6.10
CA GLN A 53 -18.75 -8.18 -5.01
C GLN A 53 -18.10 -7.17 -4.07
N LEU A 54 -17.44 -6.14 -4.60
CA LEU A 54 -16.81 -5.09 -3.79
C LEU A 54 -17.84 -4.39 -2.87
N LYS A 55 -19.02 -4.08 -3.40
CA LYS A 55 -20.13 -3.51 -2.59
C LYS A 55 -20.63 -4.47 -1.52
N ALA A 56 -20.81 -5.75 -1.86
CA ALA A 56 -21.26 -6.77 -0.90
C ALA A 56 -20.25 -6.93 0.25
N LEU A 57 -18.96 -6.74 -0.03
CA LEU A 57 -17.88 -6.77 0.96
C LEU A 57 -17.63 -5.41 1.64
N LYS A 58 -18.38 -4.37 1.26
CA LYS A 58 -18.20 -2.99 1.75
C LYS A 58 -16.75 -2.50 1.55
N ILE A 59 -16.17 -2.80 0.40
CA ILE A 59 -14.85 -2.29 -0.01
C ILE A 59 -15.02 -0.89 -0.58
N GLY A 60 -14.31 0.07 0.01
CA GLY A 60 -14.29 1.47 -0.44
C GLY A 60 -13.06 1.84 -1.27
N GLU A 61 -12.01 1.02 -1.23
CA GLU A 61 -10.73 1.30 -1.89
C GLU A 61 -10.18 0.07 -2.60
N ILE A 62 -9.60 0.32 -3.79
CA ILE A 62 -8.99 -0.74 -4.60
C ILE A 62 -7.67 -0.29 -5.21
N GLU A 63 -6.85 -1.26 -5.56
CA GLU A 63 -5.88 -1.14 -6.64
C GLU A 63 -6.48 -1.71 -7.92
N MET A 64 -6.38 -0.97 -9.02
CA MET A 64 -6.73 -1.45 -10.34
C MET A 64 -5.58 -2.27 -10.92
N SER A 65 -5.67 -3.60 -10.82
CA SER A 65 -4.62 -4.54 -11.22
C SER A 65 -5.10 -5.61 -12.23
N ARG A 66 -6.26 -5.39 -12.89
CA ARG A 66 -6.80 -6.33 -13.88
C ARG A 66 -6.00 -6.29 -15.18
N GLY A 67 -5.87 -7.45 -15.82
CA GLY A 67 -5.03 -7.63 -17.00
C GLY A 67 -5.33 -6.68 -18.15
N GLU A 68 -6.61 -6.39 -18.41
CA GLU A 68 -7.04 -5.48 -19.50
C GLU A 68 -6.61 -4.03 -19.29
N PHE A 69 -6.23 -3.64 -18.07
CA PHE A 69 -5.71 -2.30 -17.75
C PHE A 69 -4.19 -2.21 -17.79
N MET A 70 -3.47 -3.33 -17.89
CA MET A 70 -2.00 -3.33 -17.90
C MET A 70 -1.47 -2.80 -19.23
N LEU A 71 -0.40 -2.00 -19.17
CA LEU A 71 0.20 -1.34 -20.35
C LEU A 71 0.59 -2.31 -21.47
N MET A 72 1.01 -3.52 -21.12
CA MET A 72 1.39 -4.55 -22.10
C MET A 72 0.24 -4.96 -23.03
N ASN A 73 -1.01 -4.72 -22.64
CA ASN A 73 -2.22 -5.01 -23.43
C ASN A 73 -2.72 -3.78 -24.21
N HIS A 74 -1.93 -2.70 -24.26
CA HIS A 74 -2.24 -1.47 -25.01
C HIS A 74 -3.64 -0.91 -24.77
N PRO A 75 -4.06 -0.69 -23.52
CA PRO A 75 -5.41 -0.29 -23.21
C PRO A 75 -5.72 1.13 -23.70
N ALA A 76 -6.96 1.33 -24.16
CA ALA A 76 -7.42 2.63 -24.58
C ALA A 76 -7.87 3.49 -23.37
N ASP A 77 -7.71 4.82 -23.46
CA ASP A 77 -8.17 5.76 -22.43
C ASP A 77 -9.65 5.58 -22.06
N GLU A 78 -10.47 5.21 -23.05
CA GLU A 78 -11.91 5.02 -22.84
C GLU A 78 -12.22 3.90 -21.85
N LEU A 79 -11.44 2.83 -21.85
CA LEU A 79 -11.57 1.76 -20.87
C LEU A 79 -11.44 2.30 -19.44
N PHE A 80 -10.44 3.17 -19.21
CA PHE A 80 -10.21 3.78 -17.89
C PHE A 80 -11.31 4.77 -17.50
N ARG A 81 -11.84 5.57 -18.46
CA ARG A 81 -12.94 6.49 -18.18
C ARG A 81 -14.20 5.73 -17.76
N GLN A 82 -14.55 4.67 -18.50
CA GLN A 82 -15.70 3.83 -18.16
C GLN A 82 -15.54 3.14 -16.81
N ALA A 83 -14.35 2.62 -16.52
CA ALA A 83 -14.06 2.03 -15.22
C ALA A 83 -14.20 3.07 -14.10
N ARG A 84 -13.64 4.26 -14.27
CA ARG A 84 -13.73 5.37 -13.32
C ARG A 84 -15.19 5.76 -13.05
N GLU A 85 -16.01 5.96 -14.07
CA GLU A 85 -17.41 6.27 -13.90
C GLU A 85 -18.18 5.20 -13.14
N LYS A 86 -17.90 3.92 -13.41
CA LYS A 86 -18.53 2.80 -12.71
C LYS A 86 -18.14 2.76 -11.24
N LEU A 87 -16.85 2.97 -10.92
CA LEU A 87 -16.34 3.02 -9.56
C LEU A 87 -16.93 4.20 -8.78
N ASP A 88 -16.99 5.39 -9.39
CA ASP A 88 -17.57 6.60 -8.79
C ASP A 88 -19.04 6.41 -8.44
N ARG A 89 -19.83 5.85 -9.37
CA ARG A 89 -21.24 5.50 -9.10
C ARG A 89 -21.41 4.48 -7.97
N ALA A 90 -20.42 3.63 -7.78
CA ALA A 90 -20.42 2.64 -6.71
C ALA A 90 -19.89 3.17 -5.36
N GLY A 91 -19.32 4.39 -5.35
CA GLY A 91 -18.65 4.96 -4.18
C GLY A 91 -17.33 4.26 -3.83
N ILE A 92 -16.64 3.71 -4.83
CA ILE A 92 -15.38 2.99 -4.68
C ILE A 92 -14.26 3.84 -5.27
N ARG A 93 -13.21 4.05 -4.49
CA ARG A 93 -12.02 4.82 -4.87
C ARG A 93 -10.91 3.89 -5.40
N CYS A 94 -10.38 4.19 -6.57
CA CYS A 94 -9.14 3.59 -7.04
C CYS A 94 -7.98 4.40 -6.45
N VAL A 95 -7.19 3.81 -5.57
CA VAL A 95 -6.05 4.49 -4.91
C VAL A 95 -4.72 4.18 -5.57
N SER A 96 -4.64 3.04 -6.25
CA SER A 96 -3.45 2.60 -6.99
C SER A 96 -3.83 2.00 -8.34
N TYR A 97 -2.95 2.20 -9.31
CA TYR A 97 -3.02 1.60 -10.63
C TYR A 97 -1.81 0.71 -10.89
N TYR A 98 -2.02 -0.58 -11.10
CA TYR A 98 -0.98 -1.52 -11.48
C TYR A 98 -0.72 -1.48 -12.99
N SER A 99 0.43 -0.93 -13.38
CA SER A 99 0.80 -0.69 -14.78
C SER A 99 1.49 -1.88 -15.46
N ALA A 100 1.91 -2.89 -14.71
CA ALA A 100 2.93 -3.87 -15.09
C ALA A 100 4.31 -3.21 -15.28
N THR A 101 5.20 -3.77 -16.13
CA THR A 101 6.58 -3.30 -16.27
C THR A 101 6.68 -2.03 -17.11
N LEU A 102 7.23 -0.96 -16.55
CA LEU A 102 7.61 0.25 -17.25
C LEU A 102 8.99 0.06 -17.92
N LYS A 103 9.06 0.26 -19.23
CA LYS A 103 10.27 0.02 -20.04
C LYS A 103 10.91 1.29 -20.59
N GLY A 104 10.16 2.40 -20.60
CA GLY A 104 10.64 3.65 -21.19
C GLY A 104 9.73 4.84 -20.92
N ALA A 105 10.08 5.98 -21.51
CA ALA A 105 9.38 7.25 -21.31
C ALA A 105 7.89 7.18 -21.71
N SER A 106 7.57 6.49 -22.81
CA SER A 106 6.18 6.33 -23.27
C SER A 106 5.30 5.59 -22.25
N ASP A 107 5.86 4.58 -21.57
CA ASP A 107 5.15 3.81 -20.56
C ASP A 107 4.91 4.67 -19.32
N ILE A 108 5.91 5.48 -18.91
CA ILE A 108 5.78 6.42 -17.80
C ILE A 108 4.62 7.40 -18.06
N GLU A 109 4.59 8.05 -19.25
CA GLU A 109 3.53 9.01 -19.60
C GLU A 109 2.16 8.33 -19.69
N SER A 110 2.10 7.10 -20.19
CA SER A 110 0.86 6.31 -20.23
C SER A 110 0.39 5.93 -18.82
N ALA A 111 1.28 5.49 -17.95
CA ALA A 111 0.97 5.17 -16.57
C ALA A 111 0.43 6.40 -15.81
N ILE A 112 1.08 7.56 -15.96
CA ILE A 112 0.63 8.84 -15.42
C ILE A 112 -0.78 9.18 -15.91
N ARG A 113 -1.00 9.10 -17.22
CA ARG A 113 -2.29 9.42 -17.84
C ARG A 113 -3.40 8.53 -17.29
N PHE A 114 -3.17 7.22 -17.22
CA PHE A 114 -4.15 6.26 -16.73
C PHE A 114 -4.42 6.41 -15.22
N ALA A 115 -3.38 6.60 -14.41
CA ALA A 115 -3.55 6.89 -12.99
C ALA A 115 -4.43 8.14 -12.78
N LYS A 116 -4.19 9.21 -13.56
CA LYS A 116 -5.02 10.43 -13.50
C LYS A 116 -6.46 10.20 -13.93
N ILE A 117 -6.71 9.42 -14.98
CA ILE A 117 -8.09 9.07 -15.38
C ILE A 117 -8.79 8.31 -14.24
N LEU A 118 -8.12 7.38 -13.60
CA LEU A 118 -8.65 6.63 -12.45
C LEU A 118 -8.72 7.46 -11.16
N ASN A 119 -8.11 8.66 -11.13
CA ASN A 119 -7.88 9.45 -9.92
C ASN A 119 -7.10 8.70 -8.84
N ALA A 120 -6.20 7.82 -9.26
CA ALA A 120 -5.28 7.14 -8.38
C ALA A 120 -4.13 8.06 -7.97
N SER A 121 -3.62 7.88 -6.75
CA SER A 121 -2.48 8.63 -6.23
C SER A 121 -1.16 7.85 -6.32
N ASN A 122 -1.24 6.56 -6.61
CA ASN A 122 -0.10 5.66 -6.73
C ASN A 122 -0.15 4.88 -8.04
N VAL A 123 1.03 4.60 -8.59
CA VAL A 123 1.25 3.62 -9.65
C VAL A 123 2.05 2.48 -9.06
N THR A 124 1.59 1.26 -9.25
CA THR A 124 2.32 0.04 -8.90
C THR A 124 2.86 -0.62 -10.16
N GLY A 125 4.04 -1.20 -10.10
CA GLY A 125 4.59 -2.00 -11.19
C GLY A 125 6.08 -2.26 -11.04
N ASP A 126 6.63 -2.93 -12.04
CA ASP A 126 8.07 -3.09 -12.19
C ASP A 126 8.65 -1.96 -13.04
N ALA A 127 9.96 -1.82 -12.98
CA ALA A 127 10.69 -0.92 -13.87
C ALA A 127 11.97 -1.60 -14.37
N THR A 128 12.29 -1.43 -15.64
CA THR A 128 13.59 -1.85 -16.13
C THR A 128 14.71 -1.00 -15.50
N SER A 129 15.88 -1.57 -15.31
CA SER A 129 17.02 -0.83 -14.76
C SER A 129 17.30 0.45 -15.55
N GLY A 130 17.62 1.54 -14.87
CA GLY A 130 18.00 2.82 -15.47
C GLY A 130 16.86 3.79 -15.77
N ILE A 131 15.59 3.43 -15.48
CA ILE A 131 14.48 4.39 -15.67
C ILE A 131 13.84 4.89 -14.37
N LEU A 132 14.26 4.36 -13.21
CA LEU A 132 13.68 4.74 -11.92
C LEU A 132 13.85 6.23 -11.59
N GLU A 133 15.02 6.83 -11.92
CA GLU A 133 15.19 8.28 -11.73
C GLU A 133 14.22 9.09 -12.60
N LYS A 134 13.94 8.62 -13.81
CA LYS A 134 12.96 9.28 -14.69
C LYS A 134 11.54 9.11 -14.15
N ILE A 135 11.20 7.93 -13.62
CA ILE A 135 9.93 7.69 -12.93
C ILE A 135 9.80 8.64 -11.73
N ASP A 136 10.85 8.74 -10.89
CA ASP A 136 10.86 9.61 -9.71
C ASP A 136 10.59 11.07 -10.10
N GLN A 137 11.33 11.60 -11.05
CA GLN A 137 11.17 12.99 -11.51
C GLN A 137 9.78 13.26 -12.11
N ARG A 138 9.31 12.35 -12.99
CA ARG A 138 8.05 12.57 -13.71
C ARG A 138 6.81 12.43 -12.82
N LEU A 139 6.79 11.42 -11.94
CA LEU A 139 5.65 11.23 -11.05
C LEU A 139 5.59 12.31 -9.96
N ALA A 140 6.75 12.78 -9.47
CA ALA A 140 6.80 13.90 -8.52
C ALA A 140 6.15 15.18 -9.09
N GLN A 141 6.39 15.50 -10.37
CA GLN A 141 5.77 16.64 -11.05
C GLN A 141 4.24 16.56 -11.12
N GLU A 142 3.70 15.34 -11.06
CA GLU A 142 2.27 15.04 -11.17
C GLU A 142 1.60 14.75 -9.82
N ASN A 143 2.36 14.86 -8.71
CA ASN A 143 1.92 14.47 -7.36
C ASN A 143 1.45 13.01 -7.27
N LEU A 144 2.09 12.13 -8.03
CA LEU A 144 1.89 10.69 -8.00
C LEU A 144 3.07 10.02 -7.31
N THR A 145 2.85 8.83 -6.77
CA THR A 145 3.90 7.96 -6.25
C THR A 145 4.05 6.70 -7.10
N PHE A 146 5.20 6.03 -6.99
CA PHE A 146 5.45 4.75 -7.63
C PHE A 146 5.87 3.71 -6.58
N GLY A 147 5.20 2.55 -6.58
CA GLY A 147 5.56 1.42 -5.76
C GLY A 147 6.20 0.32 -6.62
N ILE A 148 7.49 0.05 -6.43
CA ILE A 148 8.15 -1.11 -7.03
C ILE A 148 7.49 -2.37 -6.49
N HIS A 149 6.93 -3.20 -7.39
CA HIS A 149 6.32 -4.47 -7.05
C HIS A 149 7.36 -5.59 -7.12
N ASN A 150 7.53 -6.34 -6.02
CA ASN A 150 8.34 -7.55 -6.00
C ASN A 150 7.53 -8.72 -6.54
N HIS A 151 8.20 -9.62 -7.25
CA HIS A 151 7.53 -10.69 -7.98
C HIS A 151 8.19 -12.04 -7.79
N TYR A 152 7.41 -13.10 -8.00
CA TYR A 152 7.88 -14.48 -8.05
C TYR A 152 7.05 -15.29 -9.03
N PHE A 153 7.73 -15.98 -9.96
CA PHE A 153 7.19 -17.12 -10.70
C PHE A 153 8.26 -18.21 -10.77
N LYS A 154 7.83 -19.42 -10.57
CA LYS A 154 8.73 -20.56 -10.55
C LYS A 154 9.51 -20.68 -11.86
N GLY A 155 10.83 -20.80 -11.74
CA GLY A 155 11.71 -20.90 -12.91
C GLY A 155 11.96 -19.60 -13.67
N GLN A 156 11.43 -18.47 -13.21
CA GLN A 156 11.74 -17.13 -13.74
C GLN A 156 12.56 -16.34 -12.73
N LYS A 157 13.40 -15.43 -13.23
CA LYS A 157 14.19 -14.49 -12.42
C LYS A 157 13.64 -13.09 -12.59
N PHE A 158 13.36 -12.42 -11.47
CA PHE A 158 12.88 -11.04 -11.43
C PHE A 158 13.95 -10.11 -10.87
N ALA A 159 13.83 -8.83 -11.20
CA ALA A 159 14.75 -7.81 -10.69
C ALA A 159 14.55 -7.56 -9.18
N TYR A 160 13.35 -7.81 -8.68
CA TYR A 160 12.93 -7.50 -7.31
C TYR A 160 12.33 -8.74 -6.64
N GLU A 161 13.18 -9.64 -6.14
CA GLU A 161 12.75 -10.86 -5.44
C GLU A 161 12.94 -10.76 -3.92
N SER A 162 13.85 -9.88 -3.48
CA SER A 162 14.13 -9.64 -2.06
C SER A 162 13.83 -8.20 -1.64
N PRO A 163 13.59 -7.93 -0.35
CA PRO A 163 13.49 -6.57 0.14
C PRO A 163 14.78 -5.77 -0.07
N GLU A 164 15.93 -6.43 -0.09
CA GLU A 164 17.23 -5.83 -0.39
C GLU A 164 17.33 -5.36 -1.83
N ASP A 165 16.81 -6.12 -2.81
CA ASP A 165 16.78 -5.71 -4.22
C ASP A 165 16.00 -4.41 -4.37
N VAL A 166 14.81 -4.34 -3.73
CA VAL A 166 13.98 -3.14 -3.72
C VAL A 166 14.71 -1.97 -3.06
N LEU A 167 15.29 -2.16 -1.88
CA LEU A 167 16.02 -1.10 -1.16
C LEU A 167 17.23 -0.61 -1.93
N ASN A 168 17.97 -1.50 -2.59
CA ASN A 168 19.09 -1.13 -3.44
C ASN A 168 18.64 -0.27 -4.64
N ALA A 169 17.52 -0.64 -5.27
CA ALA A 169 16.93 0.13 -6.37
C ALA A 169 16.42 1.52 -5.93
N LEU A 170 16.06 1.67 -4.66
CA LEU A 170 15.57 2.94 -4.09
C LEU A 170 16.68 3.89 -3.64
N GLN A 171 17.96 3.49 -3.73
CA GLN A 171 19.08 4.36 -3.34
C GLN A 171 19.16 5.60 -4.23
N GLY A 172 19.28 6.78 -3.59
CA GLY A 172 19.33 8.07 -4.29
C GLY A 172 17.99 8.60 -4.82
N LEU A 173 16.92 7.81 -4.76
CA LEU A 173 15.58 8.25 -5.19
C LEU A 173 14.83 8.95 -4.05
N SER A 174 13.96 9.90 -4.43
CA SER A 174 13.09 10.61 -3.51
C SER A 174 12.03 9.70 -2.87
N ALA A 175 11.23 10.27 -1.98
CA ALA A 175 10.09 9.56 -1.41
C ALA A 175 8.96 9.29 -2.42
N THR A 176 9.00 9.82 -3.64
CA THR A 176 8.04 9.54 -4.71
C THR A 176 8.06 8.05 -5.09
N VAL A 177 9.25 7.46 -5.20
CA VAL A 177 9.40 6.03 -5.48
C VAL A 177 9.58 5.26 -4.18
N GLY A 178 8.84 4.18 -4.03
CA GLY A 178 8.89 3.29 -2.88
C GLY A 178 8.60 1.85 -3.28
N ALA A 179 8.00 1.09 -2.38
CA ALA A 179 7.70 -0.33 -2.58
C ALA A 179 6.19 -0.59 -2.52
N THR A 180 5.67 -1.35 -3.45
CA THR A 180 4.46 -2.14 -3.28
C THR A 180 4.90 -3.55 -2.89
N ALA A 181 4.74 -3.86 -1.60
CA ALA A 181 5.25 -5.12 -1.05
C ALA A 181 4.20 -6.24 -1.19
N ASP A 182 4.44 -7.19 -2.09
CA ASP A 182 3.69 -8.44 -2.10
C ASP A 182 4.33 -9.43 -1.12
N VAL A 183 3.63 -9.67 -0.02
CA VAL A 183 4.16 -10.50 1.08
C VAL A 183 4.16 -11.99 0.72
N GLY A 184 3.28 -12.43 -0.19
CA GLY A 184 3.26 -13.78 -0.72
C GLY A 184 4.48 -14.04 -1.61
N HIS A 185 4.79 -13.13 -2.50
CA HIS A 185 5.97 -13.27 -3.36
C HIS A 185 7.28 -13.23 -2.56
N PHE A 186 7.41 -12.40 -1.52
CA PHE A 186 8.56 -12.48 -0.62
C PHE A 186 8.66 -13.85 0.07
N ALA A 187 7.53 -14.39 0.53
CA ALA A 187 7.51 -15.72 1.14
C ALA A 187 7.87 -16.83 0.13
N SER A 188 7.40 -16.75 -1.11
CA SER A 188 7.77 -17.66 -2.20
C SER A 188 9.28 -17.65 -2.45
N CYS A 189 9.91 -16.48 -2.41
CA CYS A 189 11.37 -16.32 -2.53
C CYS A 189 12.13 -16.73 -1.26
N GLY A 190 11.46 -17.23 -0.21
CA GLY A 190 12.09 -17.67 1.03
C GLY A 190 12.44 -16.54 2.01
N HIS A 191 11.98 -15.32 1.76
CA HIS A 191 12.18 -14.18 2.66
C HIS A 191 11.08 -14.15 3.73
N ASP A 192 11.42 -13.70 4.94
CA ASP A 192 10.45 -13.44 6.00
C ASP A 192 9.63 -12.19 5.70
N PRO A 193 8.30 -12.30 5.44
CA PRO A 193 7.48 -11.16 5.05
C PRO A 193 7.39 -10.07 6.12
N VAL A 194 7.42 -10.45 7.42
CA VAL A 194 7.40 -9.47 8.52
C VAL A 194 8.69 -8.65 8.52
N ASN A 195 9.82 -9.30 8.27
CA ASN A 195 11.11 -8.62 8.17
C ASN A 195 11.18 -7.77 6.89
N ALA A 196 10.60 -8.24 5.78
CA ALA A 196 10.53 -7.49 4.53
C ALA A 196 9.78 -6.15 4.73
N VAL A 197 8.55 -6.16 5.25
CA VAL A 197 7.79 -4.92 5.51
C VAL A 197 8.47 -4.03 6.55
N ARG A 198 9.17 -4.63 7.53
CA ARG A 198 9.96 -3.87 8.51
C ARG A 198 11.12 -3.12 7.85
N LYS A 199 11.88 -3.77 6.99
CA LYS A 199 13.02 -3.17 6.27
C LYS A 199 12.57 -2.09 5.31
N LEU A 200 11.49 -2.33 4.55
CA LEU A 200 10.94 -1.37 3.61
C LEU A 200 10.39 -0.11 4.31
N GLY A 201 9.80 -0.27 5.50
CA GLY A 201 9.46 0.81 6.42
C GLY A 201 8.75 1.99 5.73
N PRO A 202 9.29 3.23 5.86
CA PRO A 202 8.65 4.42 5.31
C PRO A 202 8.66 4.48 3.78
N ARG A 203 9.32 3.53 3.11
CA ARG A 203 9.30 3.43 1.65
C ARG A 203 8.10 2.64 1.12
N LEU A 204 7.29 2.02 2.01
CA LEU A 204 6.06 1.32 1.60
C LEU A 204 5.03 2.31 1.05
N LYS A 205 4.45 1.97 -0.10
CA LYS A 205 3.36 2.68 -0.76
C LYS A 205 2.06 1.91 -0.67
N LEU A 206 2.15 0.59 -0.85
CA LEU A 206 1.04 -0.34 -0.85
C LEU A 206 1.55 -1.71 -0.38
N VAL A 207 0.67 -2.53 0.18
CA VAL A 207 0.98 -3.91 0.56
C VAL A 207 -0.06 -4.85 -0.03
N HIS A 208 0.36 -5.85 -0.80
CA HIS A 208 -0.49 -6.97 -1.17
C HIS A 208 -0.45 -8.02 -0.08
N LEU A 209 -1.61 -8.31 0.50
CA LEU A 209 -1.81 -9.45 1.38
C LEU A 209 -2.14 -10.65 0.51
N LYS A 210 -1.13 -11.45 0.26
CA LYS A 210 -1.19 -12.73 -0.43
C LYS A 210 -0.62 -13.80 0.48
N ASP A 211 -1.30 -14.92 0.65
CA ASP A 211 -0.75 -16.05 1.39
C ASP A 211 -0.51 -17.23 0.46
N ILE A 212 0.62 -17.87 0.62
CA ILE A 212 1.07 -18.97 -0.26
C ILE A 212 1.39 -20.21 0.55
N GLN A 213 1.29 -21.38 -0.11
CA GLN A 213 1.40 -22.66 0.56
C GLN A 213 2.83 -22.98 1.02
N ALA A 214 3.85 -22.65 0.23
CA ALA A 214 5.23 -23.06 0.47
C ALA A 214 6.24 -22.14 -0.20
N VAL A 215 7.47 -22.15 0.28
CA VAL A 215 8.62 -21.57 -0.42
C VAL A 215 8.77 -22.23 -1.79
N ASP A 216 9.23 -21.48 -2.77
CA ASP A 216 9.33 -21.92 -4.19
C ASP A 216 7.97 -22.38 -4.76
N GLY A 217 6.86 -21.85 -4.21
CA GLY A 217 5.49 -22.19 -4.56
C GLY A 217 4.70 -20.98 -5.07
N GLU A 218 3.67 -21.27 -5.90
CA GLU A 218 2.76 -20.29 -6.49
C GLU A 218 1.31 -20.50 -6.04
N VAL A 219 1.07 -21.54 -5.23
CA VAL A 219 -0.29 -21.89 -4.79
C VAL A 219 -0.76 -20.93 -3.73
N ASN A 220 -1.73 -20.10 -4.10
CA ASN A 220 -2.43 -19.21 -3.18
C ASN A 220 -3.33 -20.02 -2.24
N VAL A 221 -3.26 -19.70 -0.95
CA VAL A 221 -4.12 -20.26 0.09
C VAL A 221 -4.81 -19.13 0.85
N LEU A 222 -5.85 -19.46 1.62
CA LEU A 222 -6.54 -18.44 2.42
C LEU A 222 -5.60 -17.76 3.41
N LEU A 223 -5.74 -16.45 3.60
CA LEU A 223 -4.94 -15.66 4.53
C LEU A 223 -4.89 -16.30 5.92
N GLY A 224 -3.70 -16.48 6.43
CA GLY A 224 -3.41 -17.15 7.69
C GLY A 224 -3.31 -18.67 7.61
N SER A 225 -3.47 -19.29 6.43
CA SER A 225 -3.32 -20.74 6.23
C SER A 225 -1.99 -21.13 5.61
N GLY A 226 -1.21 -20.17 5.14
CA GLY A 226 0.08 -20.36 4.48
C GLY A 226 1.27 -19.88 5.29
N ILE A 227 2.34 -19.56 4.58
CA ILE A 227 3.64 -19.20 5.17
C ILE A 227 3.92 -17.69 5.18
N SER A 228 3.03 -16.84 4.65
CA SER A 228 3.26 -15.39 4.53
C SER A 228 3.12 -14.62 5.84
N LYS A 229 2.88 -15.30 6.97
CA LYS A 229 2.85 -14.70 8.33
C LYS A 229 1.94 -13.48 8.46
N ILE A 230 0.76 -13.53 7.82
CA ILE A 230 -0.15 -12.39 7.65
C ILE A 230 -0.43 -11.62 8.95
N ALA A 231 -0.70 -12.32 10.06
CA ALA A 231 -0.94 -11.66 11.35
C ALA A 231 0.29 -10.85 11.84
N GLY A 232 1.50 -11.37 11.60
CA GLY A 232 2.75 -10.67 11.91
C GLY A 232 2.97 -9.45 11.02
N VAL A 233 2.68 -9.56 9.72
CA VAL A 233 2.73 -8.45 8.75
C VAL A 233 1.78 -7.33 9.19
N MET A 234 0.51 -7.63 9.46
CA MET A 234 -0.47 -6.65 9.90
C MET A 234 -0.07 -5.96 11.22
N LYS A 235 0.46 -6.73 12.17
CA LYS A 235 1.00 -6.16 13.42
C LYS A 235 2.16 -5.20 13.15
N GLU A 236 3.07 -5.54 12.23
CA GLU A 236 4.22 -4.72 11.89
C GLU A 236 3.78 -3.44 11.16
N LEU A 237 2.83 -3.51 10.23
CA LEU A 237 2.27 -2.34 9.53
C LEU A 237 1.62 -1.36 10.51
N ARG A 238 0.84 -1.86 11.49
CA ARG A 238 0.29 -0.99 12.56
C ARG A 238 1.39 -0.34 13.40
N ARG A 239 2.46 -1.10 13.75
CA ARG A 239 3.59 -0.56 14.50
C ARG A 239 4.29 0.58 13.76
N GLN A 240 4.29 0.54 12.43
CA GLN A 240 4.86 1.57 11.55
C GLN A 240 3.90 2.72 11.26
N GLU A 241 2.66 2.66 11.77
CA GLU A 241 1.59 3.60 11.42
C GLU A 241 1.38 3.72 9.90
N PHE A 242 1.45 2.57 9.22
CA PHE A 242 1.31 2.52 7.76
C PHE A 242 -0.05 3.09 7.34
N ALA A 243 -0.02 4.09 6.45
CA ALA A 243 -1.20 4.82 5.99
C ALA A 243 -1.60 4.51 4.53
N GLY A 244 -0.90 3.58 3.88
CA GLY A 244 -1.24 3.14 2.53
C GLY A 244 -2.30 2.03 2.52
N LEU A 245 -2.73 1.65 1.34
CA LEU A 245 -3.69 0.56 1.15
C LEU A 245 -3.04 -0.80 1.47
N VAL A 246 -3.73 -1.59 2.29
CA VAL A 246 -3.48 -3.01 2.46
C VAL A 246 -4.46 -3.77 1.57
N ALA A 247 -4.01 -4.17 0.40
CA ALA A 247 -4.84 -4.79 -0.63
C ALA A 247 -4.81 -6.32 -0.50
N VAL A 248 -5.95 -6.92 -0.24
CA VAL A 248 -6.09 -8.39 -0.33
C VAL A 248 -5.95 -8.80 -1.79
N GLU A 249 -5.05 -9.74 -2.05
CA GLU A 249 -4.85 -10.32 -3.38
C GLU A 249 -4.86 -11.85 -3.30
N TYR A 250 -5.79 -12.46 -4.05
CA TYR A 250 -6.00 -13.90 -4.07
C TYR A 250 -6.14 -14.40 -5.50
N GLU A 251 -5.07 -14.97 -5.99
CA GLU A 251 -4.97 -15.44 -7.39
C GLU A 251 -5.36 -16.90 -7.47
N LYS A 252 -6.63 -17.14 -7.74
CA LYS A 252 -7.16 -18.49 -7.92
C LYS A 252 -8.17 -18.51 -9.05
N ASP A 253 -8.12 -19.55 -9.85
CA ASP A 253 -9.11 -19.78 -10.90
C ASP A 253 -10.49 -20.13 -10.33
N GLY A 254 -11.53 -19.81 -11.10
CA GLY A 254 -12.90 -20.14 -10.77
C GLY A 254 -13.62 -19.09 -9.93
N ASN A 255 -14.61 -19.51 -9.17
CA ASN A 255 -15.41 -18.60 -8.35
C ASN A 255 -14.76 -18.35 -6.99
N VAL A 256 -14.14 -17.19 -6.85
CA VAL A 256 -13.44 -16.79 -5.61
C VAL A 256 -14.32 -16.00 -4.63
N ASN A 257 -15.60 -15.76 -4.92
CA ASN A 257 -16.44 -14.87 -4.11
C ASN A 257 -16.57 -15.26 -2.64
N ALA A 258 -16.72 -16.58 -2.38
CA ALA A 258 -16.81 -17.09 -1.01
C ALA A 258 -15.46 -16.96 -0.27
N ASP A 259 -14.37 -17.27 -0.98
CA ASP A 259 -13.02 -17.15 -0.44
C ASP A 259 -12.68 -15.69 -0.16
N MET A 260 -12.93 -14.76 -1.10
CA MET A 260 -12.70 -13.32 -0.91
C MET A 260 -13.47 -12.73 0.28
N ARG A 261 -14.65 -13.25 0.59
CA ARG A 261 -15.36 -12.87 1.82
C ARG A 261 -14.55 -13.24 3.07
N ARG A 262 -14.03 -14.47 3.11
CA ARG A 262 -13.20 -14.96 4.23
C ARG A 262 -11.89 -14.20 4.35
N GLU A 263 -11.27 -13.89 3.21
CA GLU A 263 -10.04 -13.10 3.09
C GLU A 263 -10.21 -11.70 3.70
N VAL A 264 -11.21 -10.96 3.23
CA VAL A 264 -11.50 -9.59 3.70
C VAL A 264 -11.90 -9.58 5.19
N GLU A 265 -12.72 -10.54 5.64
CA GLU A 265 -13.07 -10.68 7.06
C GLU A 265 -11.85 -10.98 7.91
N PHE A 266 -10.94 -11.85 7.44
CA PHE A 266 -9.70 -12.15 8.15
C PHE A 266 -8.79 -10.93 8.24
N ALA A 267 -8.53 -10.25 7.12
CA ALA A 267 -7.71 -9.05 7.08
C ALA A 267 -8.25 -7.94 8.01
N ARG A 268 -9.57 -7.69 7.97
CA ARG A 268 -10.22 -6.68 8.82
C ARG A 268 -10.16 -6.97 10.32
N ARG A 269 -10.13 -8.23 10.71
CA ARG A 269 -9.94 -8.59 12.14
C ARG A 269 -8.52 -8.25 12.63
N LEU A 270 -7.57 -8.15 11.71
CA LEU A 270 -6.17 -7.84 12.02
C LEU A 270 -5.82 -6.35 11.81
N ALA A 271 -6.72 -5.56 11.18
CA ALA A 271 -6.50 -4.16 10.81
C ALA A 271 -6.54 -3.14 11.97
#